data_b69135da0f370a864fb90cf4fc74f4df
#
_entry.id   b69135da0f370a864fb90cf4fc74f4df
#
_cell.length_a   1.000
_cell.length_b   1.000
_cell.length_c   1.000
_cell.angle_alpha   90.00
_cell.angle_beta   90.00
_cell.angle_gamma   90.00
#
_symmetry.space_group_name_H-M   'P 1'
#
loop_
_entity.id
_entity.type
_entity.pdbx_description
1 polymer ?
#
loop_
_entity_poly.entity_id
_entity_poly.type
_entity_poly.pdbx_seq_one_letter_code
_entity_poly.pdbx_strand_id
1 'polypeptide(L)'
;MVHSKELRAIVAILLIAAVPVRAQAQTPSVPRVSKDDAQKVVAIISGDKAKTQTYCNLHILSEQIEQAYEKRDMKQVDELDQKFEALEKTLGPEYVALMDRLEDLDPEKDKLAAEIISVFEPLDRTR
;
A
#
# COMPACT_ATOMS: atom_id res chain seq x y z
N MET A 1 0.29 63.66 14.39
CA MET A 1 -1.04 63.34 13.84
C MET A 1 -1.04 62.13 12.91
N VAL A 2 0.09 61.91 12.25
CA VAL A 2 0.15 60.78 11.28
C VAL A 2 0.48 59.46 11.94
N HIS A 3 1.04 59.48 13.14
CA HIS A 3 1.54 58.29 13.81
C HIS A 3 0.46 57.34 14.38
N SER A 4 -0.73 57.84 14.61
CA SER A 4 -1.82 57.02 15.14
C SER A 4 -2.47 56.07 14.14
N LYS A 5 -2.23 56.30 12.84
CA LYS A 5 -2.77 55.46 11.79
C LYS A 5 -1.93 54.23 11.49
N GLU A 6 -0.64 54.31 11.78
CA GLU A 6 0.27 53.20 11.52
C GLU A 6 0.19 52.11 12.58
N LEU A 7 -0.16 52.47 13.80
CA LEU A 7 -0.32 51.53 14.91
C LEU A 7 -1.50 50.60 14.71
N ARG A 8 -2.48 50.98 13.90
CA ARG A 8 -3.67 50.14 13.65
C ARG A 8 -3.41 49.03 12.62
N ALA A 9 -2.44 49.24 11.77
CA ALA A 9 -2.10 48.24 10.75
C ALA A 9 -1.33 47.03 11.32
N ILE A 10 -0.59 47.27 12.39
CA ILE A 10 0.26 46.23 13.01
C ILE A 10 -0.57 45.21 13.79
N VAL A 11 -1.67 45.65 14.36
CA VAL A 11 -2.54 44.75 15.16
C VAL A 11 -3.31 43.76 14.31
N ALA A 12 -3.61 44.10 13.06
CA ALA A 12 -4.33 43.23 12.15
C ALA A 12 -3.48 42.03 11.68
N ILE A 13 -2.17 42.19 11.65
CA ILE A 13 -1.27 41.13 11.14
C ILE A 13 -1.08 40.02 12.17
N LEU A 14 -1.19 40.33 13.44
CA LEU A 14 -1.01 39.36 14.53
C LEU A 14 -2.17 38.35 14.66
N LEU A 15 -3.35 38.69 14.17
CA LEU A 15 -4.51 37.83 14.23
C LEU A 15 -4.51 36.72 13.18
N ILE A 16 -3.78 36.91 12.09
CA ILE A 16 -3.75 35.95 10.98
C ILE A 16 -2.78 34.79 11.27
N ALA A 17 -1.77 35.03 12.10
CA ALA A 17 -0.75 34.03 12.39
C ALA A 17 -1.23 32.86 13.26
N ALA A 18 -2.35 33.00 13.95
CA ALA A 18 -2.84 31.96 14.86
C ALA A 18 -3.70 30.90 14.17
N VAL A 19 -4.19 31.16 12.97
CA VAL A 19 -5.13 30.28 12.27
C VAL A 19 -4.47 29.08 11.58
N PRO A 20 -3.28 29.19 11.00
CA PRO A 20 -2.70 28.05 10.26
C PRO A 20 -2.25 26.88 11.11
N VAL A 21 -2.03 27.07 12.40
CA VAL A 21 -1.46 26.05 13.27
C VAL A 21 -2.45 24.90 13.53
N ARG A 22 -3.73 25.17 13.49
CA ARG A 22 -4.74 24.14 13.74
C ARG A 22 -4.98 23.20 12.56
N ALA A 23 -4.77 23.66 11.35
CA ALA A 23 -4.95 22.84 10.16
C ALA A 23 -3.88 21.74 10.04
N GLN A 24 -2.70 21.95 10.62
CA GLN A 24 -1.61 20.99 10.56
C GLN A 24 -1.77 19.82 11.54
N ALA A 25 -2.53 19.99 12.59
CA ALA A 25 -2.78 18.95 13.59
C ALA A 25 -3.78 17.89 13.10
N GLN A 26 -4.43 18.11 11.98
CA GLN A 26 -5.47 17.23 11.42
C GLN A 26 -5.05 16.58 10.11
N THR A 27 -3.76 16.34 9.89
CA THR A 27 -3.34 15.51 8.77
C THR A 27 -3.97 14.12 8.92
N PRO A 28 -4.76 13.68 7.91
CA PRO A 28 -5.35 12.35 7.99
C PRO A 28 -4.23 11.33 8.07
N SER A 29 -4.25 10.51 9.10
CA SER A 29 -3.38 9.35 9.17
C SER A 29 -3.68 8.46 7.97
N VAL A 30 -2.63 8.07 7.23
CA VAL A 30 -2.77 7.05 6.19
C VAL A 30 -3.37 5.81 6.83
N PRO A 31 -4.46 5.24 6.26
CA PRO A 31 -5.06 4.03 6.82
C PRO A 31 -3.98 2.93 6.91
N ARG A 32 -3.73 2.47 8.10
CA ARG A 32 -2.78 1.38 8.31
C ARG A 32 -3.38 0.08 7.80
N VAL A 33 -2.55 -0.76 7.21
CA VAL A 33 -2.91 -2.12 6.90
C VAL A 33 -3.22 -2.85 8.20
N SER A 34 -4.33 -3.59 8.22
CA SER A 34 -4.73 -4.39 9.37
C SER A 34 -4.74 -5.88 9.02
N LYS A 35 -4.62 -6.70 10.04
CA LYS A 35 -4.78 -8.15 9.91
C LYS A 35 -6.18 -8.52 9.40
N ASP A 36 -7.19 -7.77 9.79
CA ASP A 36 -8.57 -7.97 9.32
C ASP A 36 -8.71 -7.75 7.81
N ASP A 37 -8.02 -6.76 7.25
CA ASP A 37 -7.97 -6.53 5.81
C ASP A 37 -7.37 -7.73 5.09
N ALA A 38 -6.29 -8.29 5.61
CA ALA A 38 -5.68 -9.49 5.06
C ALA A 38 -6.61 -10.71 5.13
N GLN A 39 -7.32 -10.89 6.23
CA GLN A 39 -8.28 -11.97 6.40
C GLN A 39 -9.44 -11.87 5.42
N LYS A 40 -9.93 -10.66 5.14
CA LYS A 40 -10.97 -10.42 4.12
C LYS A 40 -10.48 -10.81 2.73
N VAL A 41 -9.27 -10.41 2.39
CA VAL A 41 -8.65 -10.73 1.09
C VAL A 41 -8.49 -12.24 0.94
N VAL A 42 -7.98 -12.92 1.96
CA VAL A 42 -7.83 -14.38 1.95
C VAL A 42 -9.19 -15.06 1.78
N ALA A 43 -10.23 -14.60 2.46
CA ALA A 43 -11.58 -15.12 2.33
C ALA A 43 -12.15 -14.96 0.91
N ILE A 44 -11.91 -13.80 0.29
CA ILE A 44 -12.33 -13.53 -1.09
C ILE A 44 -11.64 -14.49 -2.06
N ILE A 45 -10.34 -14.67 -1.93
CA ILE A 45 -9.55 -15.55 -2.81
C ILE A 45 -9.94 -17.01 -2.59
N SER A 46 -9.98 -17.47 -1.34
CA SER A 46 -10.28 -18.87 -1.02
C SER A 46 -11.72 -19.27 -1.33
N GLY A 47 -12.65 -18.31 -1.32
CA GLY A 47 -14.04 -18.51 -1.68
C GLY A 47 -14.32 -18.59 -3.18
N ASP A 48 -13.33 -18.28 -4.02
CA ASP A 48 -13.45 -18.27 -5.48
C ASP A 48 -12.35 -19.13 -6.09
N LYS A 49 -12.74 -20.19 -6.77
CA LYS A 49 -11.82 -21.16 -7.38
C LYS A 49 -10.91 -20.53 -8.44
N ALA A 50 -11.46 -19.63 -9.25
CA ALA A 50 -10.70 -18.90 -10.27
C ALA A 50 -9.68 -17.96 -9.64
N LYS A 51 -10.05 -17.28 -8.57
CA LYS A 51 -9.12 -16.39 -7.82
C LYS A 51 -8.02 -17.18 -7.13
N THR A 52 -8.32 -18.32 -6.55
CA THR A 52 -7.32 -19.22 -5.97
C THR A 52 -6.31 -19.66 -7.02
N GLN A 53 -6.76 -20.01 -8.20
CA GLN A 53 -5.88 -20.37 -9.32
C GLN A 53 -5.02 -19.18 -9.76
N THR A 54 -5.61 -18.00 -9.85
CA THR A 54 -4.88 -16.78 -10.17
C THR A 54 -3.80 -16.48 -9.14
N TYR A 55 -4.10 -16.64 -7.87
CA TYR A 55 -3.13 -16.45 -6.78
C TYR A 55 -1.93 -17.41 -6.93
N CYS A 56 -2.20 -18.69 -7.23
CA CYS A 56 -1.13 -19.66 -7.51
C CYS A 56 -0.29 -19.25 -8.73
N ASN A 57 -0.93 -18.74 -9.78
CA ASN A 57 -0.23 -18.28 -10.98
C ASN A 57 0.66 -17.07 -10.72
N LEU A 58 0.24 -16.17 -9.81
CA LEU A 58 1.08 -15.04 -9.38
C LEU A 58 2.37 -15.51 -8.72
N HIS A 59 2.31 -16.53 -7.89
CA HIS A 59 3.51 -17.12 -7.28
C HIS A 59 4.46 -17.70 -8.31
N ILE A 60 3.93 -18.40 -9.30
CA ILE A 60 4.74 -18.95 -10.40
C ILE A 60 5.42 -17.83 -11.18
N LEU A 61 4.69 -16.74 -11.50
CA LEU A 61 5.26 -15.58 -12.17
C LEU A 61 6.34 -14.91 -11.33
N SER A 62 6.13 -14.80 -10.02
CA SER A 62 7.12 -14.24 -9.10
C SER A 62 8.44 -15.01 -9.15
N GLU A 63 8.39 -16.34 -9.13
CA GLU A 63 9.56 -17.20 -9.26
C GLU A 63 10.25 -17.01 -10.63
N GLN A 64 9.48 -16.89 -11.70
CA GLN A 64 10.02 -16.64 -13.04
C GLN A 64 10.69 -15.28 -13.14
N ILE A 65 10.14 -14.25 -12.49
CA ILE A 65 10.74 -12.92 -12.42
C ILE A 65 12.08 -12.98 -11.70
N GLU A 66 12.16 -13.66 -10.56
CA GLU A 66 13.43 -13.86 -9.85
C GLU A 66 14.48 -14.52 -10.72
N GLN A 67 14.12 -15.59 -11.41
CA GLN A 67 15.02 -16.29 -12.32
C GLN A 67 15.50 -15.39 -13.46
N ALA A 68 14.63 -14.54 -14.01
CA ALA A 68 15.00 -13.59 -15.04
C ALA A 68 15.97 -12.53 -14.52
N TYR A 69 15.79 -12.06 -13.29
CA TYR A 69 16.74 -11.16 -12.63
C TYR A 69 18.11 -11.80 -12.45
N GLU A 70 18.15 -13.05 -11.97
CA GLU A 70 19.41 -13.79 -11.83
C GLU A 70 20.16 -13.92 -13.14
N LYS A 71 19.45 -14.13 -14.23
CA LYS A 71 20.01 -14.22 -15.59
C LYS A 71 20.31 -12.84 -16.20
N ARG A 72 19.93 -11.76 -15.52
CA ARG A 72 20.04 -10.37 -16.01
C ARG A 72 19.30 -10.13 -17.33
N ASP A 73 18.23 -10.89 -17.55
CA ASP A 73 17.36 -10.73 -18.72
C ASP A 73 16.25 -9.72 -18.39
N MET A 74 16.58 -8.44 -18.49
CA MET A 74 15.69 -7.35 -18.10
C MET A 74 14.48 -7.23 -19.03
N LYS A 75 14.60 -7.65 -20.28
CA LYS A 75 13.46 -7.69 -21.20
C LYS A 75 12.41 -8.70 -20.74
N GLN A 76 12.85 -9.88 -20.32
CA GLN A 76 11.98 -10.90 -19.77
C GLN A 76 11.35 -10.45 -18.46
N VAL A 77 12.10 -9.77 -17.61
CA VAL A 77 11.58 -9.18 -16.37
C VAL A 77 10.41 -8.24 -16.67
N ASP A 78 10.57 -7.31 -17.61
CA ASP A 78 9.52 -6.35 -17.97
C ASP A 78 8.27 -7.04 -18.52
N GLU A 79 8.43 -8.06 -19.34
CA GLU A 79 7.30 -8.83 -19.88
C GLU A 79 6.55 -9.60 -18.79
N LEU A 80 7.28 -10.20 -17.86
CA LEU A 80 6.71 -10.94 -16.75
C LEU A 80 6.03 -10.02 -15.73
N ASP A 81 6.61 -8.86 -15.46
CA ASP A 81 6.01 -7.84 -14.59
C ASP A 81 4.66 -7.36 -15.11
N GLN A 82 4.54 -7.14 -16.42
CA GLN A 82 3.27 -6.76 -17.04
C GLN A 82 2.20 -7.85 -16.88
N LYS A 83 2.59 -9.11 -17.03
CA LYS A 83 1.68 -10.24 -16.80
C LYS A 83 1.27 -10.35 -15.33
N PHE A 84 2.22 -10.11 -14.43
CA PHE A 84 1.98 -10.11 -13.00
C PHE A 84 0.95 -9.05 -12.61
N GLU A 85 1.13 -7.82 -13.05
CA GLU A 85 0.19 -6.73 -12.79
C GLU A 85 -1.20 -7.01 -13.33
N ALA A 86 -1.29 -7.57 -14.53
CA ALA A 86 -2.57 -7.92 -15.15
C ALA A 86 -3.32 -8.99 -14.33
N LEU A 87 -2.63 -10.02 -13.87
CA LEU A 87 -3.20 -11.06 -13.03
C LEU A 87 -3.57 -10.54 -11.63
N GLU A 88 -2.73 -9.72 -11.05
CA GLU A 88 -2.96 -9.12 -9.74
C GLU A 88 -4.27 -8.35 -9.71
N LYS A 89 -4.56 -7.58 -10.75
CA LYS A 89 -5.81 -6.83 -10.88
C LYS A 89 -7.05 -7.74 -10.91
N THR A 90 -6.92 -8.95 -11.41
CA THR A 90 -8.04 -9.90 -11.45
C THR A 90 -8.41 -10.47 -10.07
N LEU A 91 -7.51 -10.36 -9.08
CA LEU A 91 -7.81 -10.73 -7.70
C LEU A 91 -8.72 -9.74 -6.98
N GLY A 92 -8.88 -8.55 -7.54
CA GLY A 92 -9.78 -7.54 -7.03
C GLY A 92 -9.07 -6.36 -6.37
N PRO A 93 -9.79 -5.24 -6.19
CA PRO A 93 -9.21 -4.00 -5.67
C PRO A 93 -8.74 -4.13 -4.22
N GLU A 94 -9.35 -4.98 -3.42
CA GLU A 94 -8.97 -5.22 -2.03
C GLU A 94 -7.58 -5.84 -1.94
N TYR A 95 -7.28 -6.80 -2.81
CA TYR A 95 -5.96 -7.43 -2.89
C TYR A 95 -4.89 -6.42 -3.31
N VAL A 96 -5.15 -5.67 -4.38
CA VAL A 96 -4.22 -4.66 -4.90
C VAL A 96 -3.92 -3.60 -3.84
N ALA A 97 -4.96 -3.07 -3.18
CA ALA A 97 -4.80 -2.07 -2.13
C ALA A 97 -3.99 -2.61 -0.94
N LEU A 98 -4.19 -3.86 -0.56
CA LEU A 98 -3.44 -4.51 0.51
C LEU A 98 -1.96 -4.63 0.14
N MET A 99 -1.66 -5.10 -1.06
CA MET A 99 -0.28 -5.28 -1.52
C MET A 99 0.46 -3.95 -1.64
N ASP A 100 -0.19 -2.91 -2.16
CA ASP A 100 0.39 -1.57 -2.25
C ASP A 100 0.79 -1.02 -0.87
N ARG A 101 -0.03 -1.27 0.13
CA ARG A 101 0.28 -0.85 1.51
C ARG A 101 1.40 -1.68 2.13
N LEU A 102 1.47 -2.97 1.81
CA LEU A 102 2.52 -3.85 2.32
C LEU A 102 3.89 -3.52 1.73
N GLU A 103 3.97 -2.97 0.53
CA GLU A 103 5.23 -2.54 -0.08
C GLU A 103 5.96 -1.50 0.76
N ASP A 104 5.23 -0.65 1.47
CA ASP A 104 5.80 0.38 2.35
C ASP A 104 6.31 -0.18 3.68
N LEU A 105 6.04 -1.44 3.97
CA LEU A 105 6.43 -2.11 5.21
C LEU A 105 7.55 -3.13 4.96
N ASP A 106 8.49 -3.19 5.88
CA ASP A 106 9.57 -4.18 5.86
C ASP A 106 9.19 -5.35 6.78
N PRO A 107 8.92 -6.56 6.23
CA PRO A 107 8.49 -7.70 7.05
C PRO A 107 9.55 -8.16 8.05
N GLU A 108 10.83 -7.84 7.85
CA GLU A 108 11.88 -8.16 8.80
C GLU A 108 11.89 -7.22 10.00
N LYS A 109 11.46 -5.97 9.80
CA LYS A 109 11.48 -4.93 10.82
C LYS A 109 10.11 -4.64 11.41
N ASP A 110 9.05 -4.86 10.63
CA ASP A 110 7.68 -4.58 11.03
C ASP A 110 6.95 -5.89 11.37
N LYS A 111 6.67 -6.07 12.65
CA LYS A 111 5.96 -7.24 13.14
C LYS A 111 4.55 -7.38 12.54
N LEU A 112 3.87 -6.26 12.30
CA LEU A 112 2.55 -6.26 11.69
C LEU A 112 2.59 -6.78 10.26
N ALA A 113 3.60 -6.39 9.48
CA ALA A 113 3.78 -6.90 8.12
C ALA A 113 3.98 -8.42 8.11
N ALA A 114 4.79 -8.94 9.02
CA ALA A 114 5.01 -10.37 9.17
C ALA A 114 3.72 -11.11 9.56
N GLU A 115 2.92 -10.55 10.45
CA GLU A 115 1.61 -11.11 10.85
C GLU A 115 0.63 -11.15 9.69
N ILE A 116 0.58 -10.08 8.89
CA ILE A 116 -0.28 -10.00 7.71
C ILE A 116 0.12 -11.05 6.67
N ILE A 117 1.39 -11.18 6.39
CA ILE A 117 1.92 -12.18 5.45
C ILE A 117 1.54 -13.60 5.92
N SER A 118 1.61 -13.87 7.22
CA SER A 118 1.26 -15.18 7.77
C SER A 118 -0.22 -15.55 7.55
N VAL A 119 -1.11 -14.58 7.39
CA VAL A 119 -2.52 -14.82 7.10
C VAL A 119 -2.71 -15.51 5.74
N PHE A 120 -1.78 -15.32 4.80
CA PHE A 120 -1.81 -15.95 3.48
C PHE A 120 -1.32 -17.40 3.46
N GLU A 121 -0.71 -17.90 4.53
CA GLU A 121 -0.19 -19.28 4.58
C GLU A 121 -1.19 -20.36 4.15
N PRO A 122 -2.49 -20.31 4.53
CA PRO A 122 -3.44 -21.31 4.06
C PRO A 122 -3.59 -21.36 2.54
N LEU A 123 -3.48 -20.22 1.87
CA LEU A 123 -3.48 -20.15 0.40
C LEU A 123 -2.21 -20.75 -0.19
N ASP A 124 -1.07 -20.51 0.46
CA ASP A 124 0.22 -21.04 0.02
C ASP A 124 0.28 -22.56 0.09
N ARG A 125 -0.46 -23.17 1.02
CA ARG A 125 -0.54 -24.64 1.15
C ARG A 125 -1.39 -25.32 0.09
N THR A 126 -2.18 -24.57 -0.66
CA THR A 126 -3.04 -25.11 -1.73
C THR A 126 -2.31 -25.24 -3.07
N ARG A 127 -1.06 -24.86 -3.13
CA ARG A 127 -0.22 -24.96 -4.34
C ARG A 127 0.21 -26.39 -4.65
#